data_c1681e01550bfa53ce812624a0efa5cb
#
_entry.id   c1681e01550bfa53ce812624a0efa5cb
#
_cell.length_a   1.000
_cell.length_b   1.000
_cell.length_c   1.000
_cell.angle_alpha   90.00
_cell.angle_beta   90.00
_cell.angle_gamma   90.00
#
_symmetry.space_group_name_H-M   'P 1'
#
loop_
_entity.id
_entity.type
_entity.pdbx_description
1 polymer ?
#
loop_
_entity_poly.entity_id
_entity_poly.type
_entity_poly.pdbx_seq_one_letter_code
_entity_poly.pdbx_strand_id
1 'polypeptide(L)'
;MDLGLTDARVLVSGGSYGIGREIVRVFLAEGARVVVAARGQERLDALCAELAAGDRLVPLAADVGDAAQVDALVERAIAALGGLDVLIANATANREGRSDDDYQASFAVDLMQSVRLLEAVRARQPGVPLSLVCTSSIVGKSGDTPEHAYGAMKAALLAFTKNAAVTFGREGTRVNAVAPGAILFEGGWWDRVRANDPPAFTRTLANIPRGQMGAPAEVADVVCFLASKRAAHVNGATVLVDGGEFKGYA
;
A
#
# COMPACT_ATOMS: atom_id res chain seq x y z
N MET A 1 4.71 17.48 13.12
CA MET A 1 4.91 18.15 11.80
C MET A 1 3.56 18.15 11.10
N ASP A 2 3.08 19.29 10.67
CA ASP A 2 1.87 19.32 9.84
C ASP A 2 2.19 18.78 8.43
N LEU A 3 1.52 17.71 8.02
CA LEU A 3 1.67 17.11 6.71
C LEU A 3 0.83 17.80 5.63
N GLY A 4 -0.10 18.68 6.01
CA GLY A 4 -1.01 19.36 5.09
C GLY A 4 -1.98 18.39 4.40
N LEU A 5 -2.47 17.40 5.13
CA LEU A 5 -3.40 16.37 4.64
C LEU A 5 -4.85 16.62 5.07
N THR A 6 -5.12 17.72 5.79
CA THR A 6 -6.50 18.12 6.13
C THR A 6 -7.32 18.24 4.86
N ASP A 7 -8.50 17.62 4.86
CA ASP A 7 -9.44 17.51 3.73
C ASP A 7 -8.88 16.82 2.47
N ALA A 8 -7.68 16.25 2.53
CA ALA A 8 -7.15 15.45 1.42
C ALA A 8 -8.06 14.25 1.12
N ARG A 9 -8.35 14.03 -0.16
CA ARG A 9 -9.24 12.98 -0.66
C ARG A 9 -8.42 11.76 -1.02
N VAL A 10 -8.54 10.72 -0.20
CA VAL A 10 -7.65 9.55 -0.22
C VAL A 10 -8.40 8.27 -0.56
N LEU A 11 -7.89 7.47 -1.49
CA LEU A 11 -8.33 6.10 -1.72
C LEU A 11 -7.24 5.12 -1.25
N VAL A 12 -7.59 4.23 -0.31
CA VAL A 12 -6.71 3.18 0.21
C VAL A 12 -7.22 1.81 -0.19
N SER A 13 -6.48 1.07 -1.01
CA SER A 13 -6.78 -0.33 -1.29
C SER A 13 -6.15 -1.25 -0.24
N GLY A 14 -6.87 -2.35 0.12
CA GLY A 14 -6.41 -3.26 1.16
C GLY A 14 -6.36 -2.61 2.55
N GLY A 15 -7.24 -1.64 2.80
CA GLY A 15 -7.21 -0.80 3.99
C GLY A 15 -7.89 -1.39 5.23
N SER A 16 -8.48 -2.58 5.16
CA SER A 16 -9.27 -3.14 6.27
C SER A 16 -8.45 -3.90 7.32
N TYR A 17 -7.14 -4.06 7.14
CA TYR A 17 -6.32 -4.88 8.02
C TYR A 17 -4.82 -4.52 7.94
N GLY A 18 -4.06 -4.83 9.01
CA GLY A 18 -2.60 -4.69 9.05
C GLY A 18 -2.10 -3.29 8.69
N ILE A 19 -1.13 -3.22 7.79
CA ILE A 19 -0.52 -1.95 7.33
C ILE A 19 -1.59 -1.02 6.76
N GLY A 20 -2.51 -1.53 5.93
CA GLY A 20 -3.54 -0.72 5.30
C GLY A 20 -4.51 -0.10 6.31
N ARG A 21 -4.89 -0.83 7.37
CA ARG A 21 -5.71 -0.30 8.47
C ARG A 21 -5.01 0.88 9.17
N GLU A 22 -3.72 0.73 9.48
CA GLU A 22 -2.96 1.82 10.10
C GLU A 22 -2.78 3.02 9.17
N ILE A 23 -2.61 2.80 7.86
CA ILE A 23 -2.60 3.89 6.87
C ILE A 23 -3.92 4.67 6.93
N VAL A 24 -5.07 3.99 6.92
CA VAL A 24 -6.39 4.64 7.04
C VAL A 24 -6.47 5.45 8.34
N ARG A 25 -6.04 4.86 9.47
CA ARG A 25 -6.06 5.52 10.79
C ARG A 25 -5.21 6.80 10.79
N VAL A 26 -3.99 6.75 10.24
CA VAL A 26 -3.10 7.92 10.20
C VAL A 26 -3.65 9.01 9.30
N PHE A 27 -4.17 8.69 8.10
CA PHE A 27 -4.81 9.70 7.24
C PHE A 27 -6.01 10.38 7.91
N LEU A 28 -6.85 9.63 8.61
CA LEU A 28 -7.97 10.19 9.35
C LEU A 28 -7.52 11.09 10.51
N ALA A 29 -6.45 10.71 11.20
CA ALA A 29 -5.84 11.52 12.28
C ALA A 29 -5.26 12.85 11.74
N GLU A 30 -4.71 12.86 10.52
CA GLU A 30 -4.23 14.04 9.81
C GLU A 30 -5.39 14.88 9.18
N GLY A 31 -6.63 14.51 9.41
CA GLY A 31 -7.82 15.25 8.95
C GLY A 31 -8.27 14.94 7.52
N ALA A 32 -7.75 13.89 6.89
CA ALA A 32 -8.15 13.49 5.54
C ALA A 32 -9.56 12.87 5.50
N ARG A 33 -10.13 12.83 4.29
CA ARG A 33 -11.33 12.07 3.93
C ARG A 33 -10.90 10.83 3.16
N VAL A 34 -11.30 9.65 3.62
CA VAL A 34 -10.75 8.38 3.14
C VAL A 34 -11.85 7.48 2.58
N VAL A 35 -11.69 7.03 1.35
CA VAL A 35 -12.34 5.81 0.85
C VAL A 35 -11.42 4.65 1.15
N VAL A 36 -11.92 3.65 1.87
CA VAL A 36 -11.21 2.41 2.14
C VAL A 36 -11.80 1.27 1.34
N ALA A 37 -10.97 0.56 0.58
CA ALA A 37 -11.38 -0.56 -0.25
C ALA A 37 -10.77 -1.88 0.24
N ALA A 38 -11.61 -2.92 0.30
CA ALA A 38 -11.23 -4.30 0.57
C ALA A 38 -12.31 -5.25 0.03
N ARG A 39 -12.02 -6.55 -0.08
CA ARG A 39 -12.98 -7.54 -0.57
C ARG A 39 -14.11 -7.86 0.42
N GLY A 40 -13.80 -7.87 1.71
CA GLY A 40 -14.73 -8.29 2.76
C GLY A 40 -15.49 -7.11 3.36
N GLN A 41 -16.80 -7.03 3.13
CA GLN A 41 -17.66 -5.98 3.69
C GLN A 41 -17.64 -5.99 5.22
N GLU A 42 -17.73 -7.16 5.85
CA GLU A 42 -17.73 -7.30 7.30
C GLU A 42 -16.51 -6.65 7.98
N ARG A 43 -15.31 -6.83 7.39
CA ARG A 43 -14.08 -6.18 7.90
C ARG A 43 -14.07 -4.67 7.70
N LEU A 44 -14.67 -4.19 6.62
CA LEU A 44 -14.85 -2.76 6.37
C LEU A 44 -15.79 -2.13 7.39
N ASP A 45 -16.91 -2.81 7.68
CA ASP A 45 -17.88 -2.34 8.66
C ASP A 45 -17.29 -2.32 10.08
N ALA A 46 -16.52 -3.36 10.45
CA ALA A 46 -15.80 -3.41 11.71
C ALA A 46 -14.78 -2.25 11.84
N LEU A 47 -14.03 -1.97 10.77
CA LEU A 47 -13.09 -0.85 10.73
C LEU A 47 -13.80 0.50 10.90
N CYS A 48 -14.93 0.70 10.22
CA CYS A 48 -15.70 1.94 10.34
C CYS A 48 -16.25 2.13 11.76
N ALA A 49 -16.73 1.05 12.38
CA ALA A 49 -17.21 1.08 13.76
C ALA A 49 -16.08 1.41 14.75
N GLU A 50 -14.90 0.82 14.55
CA GLU A 50 -13.71 1.05 15.39
C GLU A 50 -13.20 2.49 15.28
N LEU A 51 -13.01 2.99 14.05
CA LEU A 51 -12.40 4.31 13.83
C LEU A 51 -13.38 5.47 14.05
N ALA A 52 -14.69 5.20 14.01
CA ALA A 52 -15.78 6.13 14.29
C ALA A 52 -15.62 7.53 13.65
N ALA A 53 -15.08 7.57 12.42
CA ALA A 53 -14.70 8.79 11.73
C ALA A 53 -15.90 9.49 11.01
N GLY A 54 -17.11 8.94 11.12
CA GLY A 54 -18.31 9.47 10.47
C GLY A 54 -18.15 9.56 8.95
N ASP A 55 -18.60 10.65 8.36
CA ASP A 55 -18.59 10.86 6.91
C ASP A 55 -17.19 11.00 6.30
N ARG A 56 -16.14 11.05 7.13
CA ARG A 56 -14.75 11.09 6.65
C ARG A 56 -14.20 9.73 6.24
N LEU A 57 -14.90 8.62 6.56
CA LEU A 57 -14.49 7.27 6.19
C LEU A 57 -15.61 6.56 5.43
N VAL A 58 -15.37 6.26 4.15
CA VAL A 58 -16.34 5.61 3.28
C VAL A 58 -15.83 4.21 2.89
N PRO A 59 -16.48 3.13 3.35
CA PRO A 59 -16.10 1.77 3.00
C PRO A 59 -16.67 1.38 1.63
N LEU A 60 -15.83 0.80 0.76
CA LEU A 60 -16.25 0.27 -0.53
C LEU A 60 -15.72 -1.15 -0.74
N ALA A 61 -16.62 -2.12 -0.82
CA ALA A 61 -16.21 -3.49 -1.18
C ALA A 61 -15.79 -3.56 -2.64
N ALA A 62 -14.57 -4.07 -2.90
CA ALA A 62 -14.04 -4.28 -4.24
C ALA A 62 -12.87 -5.28 -4.23
N ASP A 63 -12.77 -6.11 -5.28
CA ASP A 63 -11.58 -6.88 -5.59
C ASP A 63 -10.70 -6.09 -6.57
N VAL A 64 -9.57 -5.62 -6.09
CA VAL A 64 -8.61 -4.85 -6.92
C VAL A 64 -7.81 -5.70 -7.91
N GLY A 65 -7.96 -7.02 -7.85
CA GLY A 65 -7.49 -7.94 -8.90
C GLY A 65 -8.36 -7.91 -10.16
N ASP A 66 -9.61 -7.47 -10.05
CA ASP A 66 -10.58 -7.37 -11.15
C ASP A 66 -10.58 -5.94 -11.73
N ALA A 67 -10.35 -5.84 -13.04
CA ALA A 67 -10.25 -4.54 -13.71
C ALA A 67 -11.56 -3.74 -13.69
N ALA A 68 -12.70 -4.42 -13.86
CA ALA A 68 -14.00 -3.77 -13.86
C ALA A 68 -14.38 -3.26 -12.47
N GLN A 69 -14.04 -4.01 -11.42
CA GLN A 69 -14.25 -3.57 -10.04
C GLN A 69 -13.33 -2.41 -9.65
N VAL A 70 -12.09 -2.36 -10.15
CA VAL A 70 -11.20 -1.20 -9.96
C VAL A 70 -11.79 0.04 -10.61
N ASP A 71 -12.30 -0.07 -11.83
CA ASP A 71 -12.91 1.05 -12.55
C ASP A 71 -14.14 1.60 -11.81
N ALA A 72 -15.04 0.72 -11.38
CA ALA A 72 -16.20 1.07 -10.57
C ALA A 72 -15.82 1.62 -9.17
N LEU A 73 -14.76 1.10 -8.55
CA LEU A 73 -14.24 1.60 -7.28
C LEU A 73 -13.78 3.05 -7.39
N VAL A 74 -12.99 3.37 -8.42
CA VAL A 74 -12.50 4.73 -8.64
C VAL A 74 -13.64 5.70 -8.91
N GLU A 75 -14.63 5.32 -9.72
CA GLU A 75 -15.82 6.12 -9.98
C GLU A 75 -16.59 6.44 -8.69
N ARG A 76 -16.86 5.41 -7.88
CA ARG A 76 -17.56 5.57 -6.60
C ARG A 76 -16.75 6.39 -5.59
N ALA A 77 -15.43 6.23 -5.56
CA ALA A 77 -14.55 7.01 -4.68
C ALA A 77 -14.55 8.49 -5.06
N ILE A 78 -14.46 8.81 -6.35
CA ILE A 78 -14.55 10.18 -6.86
C ILE A 78 -15.92 10.78 -6.52
N ALA A 79 -17.00 10.04 -6.73
CA ALA A 79 -18.35 10.52 -6.39
C ALA A 79 -18.53 10.80 -4.88
N ALA A 80 -17.98 9.94 -4.02
CA ALA A 80 -18.08 10.08 -2.57
C ALA A 80 -17.23 11.24 -2.01
N LEU A 81 -16.05 11.49 -2.57
CA LEU A 81 -15.11 12.49 -2.04
C LEU A 81 -15.11 13.81 -2.83
N GLY A 82 -15.69 13.84 -4.03
CA GLY A 82 -15.62 14.98 -4.95
C GLY A 82 -14.30 15.06 -5.71
N GLY A 83 -13.56 13.95 -5.80
CA GLY A 83 -12.26 13.81 -6.47
C GLY A 83 -11.28 13.01 -5.64
N LEU A 84 -10.05 12.84 -6.15
CA LEU A 84 -8.96 12.13 -5.46
C LEU A 84 -7.65 12.92 -5.57
N ASP A 85 -6.96 13.09 -4.44
CA ASP A 85 -5.64 13.73 -4.33
C ASP A 85 -4.55 12.68 -4.08
N VAL A 86 -4.91 11.58 -3.42
CA VAL A 86 -3.99 10.53 -2.98
C VAL A 86 -4.56 9.15 -3.29
N LEU A 87 -3.70 8.29 -3.85
CA LEU A 87 -3.94 6.86 -4.01
C LEU A 87 -2.93 6.06 -3.19
N ILE A 88 -3.41 5.07 -2.45
CA ILE A 88 -2.57 4.10 -1.75
C ILE A 88 -2.88 2.70 -2.30
N ALA A 89 -1.95 2.17 -3.07
CA ALA A 89 -2.01 0.81 -3.61
C ALA A 89 -1.32 -0.15 -2.63
N ASN A 90 -2.09 -0.67 -1.66
CA ASN A 90 -1.56 -1.47 -0.56
C ASN A 90 -2.06 -2.93 -0.55
N ALA A 91 -3.15 -3.28 -1.22
CA ALA A 91 -3.63 -4.65 -1.23
C ALA A 91 -2.58 -5.64 -1.77
N THR A 92 -2.60 -6.87 -1.27
CA THR A 92 -1.73 -7.96 -1.72
C THR A 92 -2.51 -9.25 -1.90
N ALA A 93 -2.11 -10.07 -2.89
CA ALA A 93 -2.62 -11.42 -3.07
C ALA A 93 -2.10 -12.38 -1.99
N ASN A 94 -0.96 -12.04 -1.37
CA ASN A 94 -0.27 -12.84 -0.36
C ASN A 94 -0.01 -14.28 -0.85
N ARG A 95 0.52 -14.42 -2.09
CA ARG A 95 0.86 -15.70 -2.72
C ARG A 95 2.36 -15.96 -2.65
N GLU A 96 2.74 -17.03 -2.00
CA GLU A 96 4.14 -17.39 -1.75
C GLU A 96 4.66 -18.45 -2.73
N GLY A 97 3.73 -19.13 -3.43
CA GLY A 97 4.03 -20.26 -4.29
C GLY A 97 4.70 -19.91 -5.62
N ARG A 98 4.81 -20.95 -6.46
CA ARG A 98 5.48 -20.91 -7.77
C ARG A 98 4.58 -21.42 -8.90
N SER A 99 3.32 -21.71 -8.63
CA SER A 99 2.36 -22.16 -9.65
C SER A 99 1.94 -20.99 -10.54
N ASP A 100 1.41 -21.31 -11.73
CA ASP A 100 0.82 -20.30 -12.61
C ASP A 100 -0.26 -19.49 -11.89
N ASP A 101 -1.09 -20.12 -11.06
CA ASP A 101 -2.14 -19.46 -10.28
C ASP A 101 -1.55 -18.46 -9.27
N ASP A 102 -0.42 -18.80 -8.63
CA ASP A 102 0.26 -17.86 -7.72
C ASP A 102 0.78 -16.63 -8.47
N TYR A 103 1.41 -16.85 -9.64
CA TYR A 103 1.89 -15.76 -10.48
C TYR A 103 0.75 -14.89 -11.01
N GLN A 104 -0.34 -15.48 -11.49
CA GLN A 104 -1.49 -14.74 -11.99
C GLN A 104 -2.18 -13.93 -10.88
N ALA A 105 -2.38 -14.51 -9.71
CA ALA A 105 -2.96 -13.81 -8.57
C ALA A 105 -2.08 -12.64 -8.10
N SER A 106 -0.75 -12.85 -7.96
CA SER A 106 0.18 -11.79 -7.61
C SER A 106 0.27 -10.73 -8.70
N PHE A 107 0.28 -11.10 -9.99
CA PHE A 107 0.24 -10.14 -11.09
C PHE A 107 -1.01 -9.26 -11.03
N ALA A 108 -2.18 -9.85 -10.83
CA ALA A 108 -3.44 -9.11 -10.82
C ALA A 108 -3.53 -8.13 -9.65
N VAL A 109 -3.07 -8.53 -8.44
CA VAL A 109 -3.22 -7.75 -7.23
C VAL A 109 -1.93 -6.98 -6.89
N ASP A 110 -0.74 -7.63 -6.84
CA ASP A 110 0.46 -6.98 -6.34
C ASP A 110 1.07 -5.99 -7.34
N LEU A 111 0.74 -6.09 -8.64
CA LEU A 111 1.20 -5.16 -9.68
C LEU A 111 0.05 -4.39 -10.31
N MET A 112 -0.91 -5.11 -10.94
CA MET A 112 -1.89 -4.48 -11.83
C MET A 112 -2.89 -3.59 -11.11
N GLN A 113 -3.16 -3.78 -9.82
CA GLN A 113 -3.97 -2.82 -9.08
C GLN A 113 -3.40 -1.39 -9.16
N SER A 114 -2.07 -1.25 -9.01
CA SER A 114 -1.42 0.07 -9.02
C SER A 114 -1.53 0.74 -10.38
N VAL A 115 -1.33 -0.04 -11.44
CA VAL A 115 -1.49 0.42 -12.84
C VAL A 115 -2.93 0.86 -13.08
N ARG A 116 -3.89 -0.03 -12.77
CA ARG A 116 -5.32 0.21 -13.03
C ARG A 116 -5.89 1.38 -12.23
N LEU A 117 -5.54 1.48 -10.94
CA LEU A 117 -5.97 2.59 -10.09
C LEU A 117 -5.47 3.92 -10.63
N LEU A 118 -4.18 4.00 -11.00
CA LEU A 118 -3.59 5.22 -11.55
C LEU A 118 -4.29 5.63 -12.85
N GLU A 119 -4.41 4.72 -13.80
CA GLU A 119 -5.02 5.01 -15.12
C GLU A 119 -6.51 5.35 -14.99
N ALA A 120 -7.27 4.65 -14.13
CA ALA A 120 -8.69 4.92 -13.91
C ALA A 120 -8.93 6.32 -13.31
N VAL A 121 -8.07 6.77 -12.36
CA VAL A 121 -8.15 8.13 -11.81
C VAL A 121 -7.77 9.16 -12.87
N ARG A 122 -6.69 8.94 -13.59
CA ARG A 122 -6.23 9.86 -14.64
C ARG A 122 -7.24 10.05 -15.76
N ALA A 123 -7.94 8.98 -16.16
CA ALA A 123 -9.00 9.06 -17.15
C ALA A 123 -10.18 9.95 -16.70
N ARG A 124 -10.47 9.98 -15.41
CA ARG A 124 -11.58 10.74 -14.81
C ARG A 124 -11.20 12.13 -14.30
N GLN A 125 -9.94 12.34 -14.00
CA GLN A 125 -9.38 13.60 -13.50
C GLN A 125 -8.15 14.02 -14.33
N PRO A 126 -8.28 14.26 -15.64
CA PRO A 126 -7.14 14.60 -16.49
C PRO A 126 -6.49 15.89 -16.01
N GLY A 127 -5.16 15.89 -15.92
CA GLY A 127 -4.37 17.06 -15.53
C GLY A 127 -4.43 17.45 -14.05
N VAL A 128 -5.16 16.71 -13.22
CA VAL A 128 -5.17 16.95 -11.76
C VAL A 128 -3.96 16.27 -11.12
N PRO A 129 -3.13 17.02 -10.36
CA PRO A 129 -2.01 16.43 -9.63
C PRO A 129 -2.45 15.34 -8.66
N LEU A 130 -1.71 14.23 -8.62
CA LEU A 130 -2.01 13.06 -7.80
C LEU A 130 -0.76 12.59 -7.06
N SER A 131 -0.92 12.06 -5.85
CA SER A 131 0.13 11.33 -5.15
C SER A 131 -0.23 9.85 -5.07
N LEU A 132 0.51 8.98 -5.75
CA LEU A 132 0.39 7.53 -5.60
C LEU A 132 1.52 7.00 -4.72
N VAL A 133 1.17 6.25 -3.67
CA VAL A 133 2.14 5.47 -2.89
C VAL A 133 1.81 3.98 -3.00
N CYS A 134 2.78 3.21 -3.49
CA CYS A 134 2.68 1.76 -3.65
C CYS A 134 3.33 1.04 -2.46
N THR A 135 2.66 0.06 -1.89
CA THR A 135 3.26 -0.82 -0.88
C THR A 135 3.94 -1.99 -1.59
N SER A 136 5.27 -1.88 -1.75
CA SER A 136 6.13 -2.95 -2.23
C SER A 136 6.60 -3.83 -1.05
N SER A 137 7.82 -4.35 -1.11
CA SER A 137 8.46 -5.15 -0.05
C SER A 137 9.97 -5.17 -0.29
N ILE A 138 10.76 -5.39 0.76
CA ILE A 138 12.18 -5.73 0.62
C ILE A 138 12.40 -7.00 -0.20
N VAL A 139 11.42 -7.92 -0.22
CA VAL A 139 11.42 -9.14 -1.04
C VAL A 139 11.54 -8.82 -2.53
N GLY A 140 10.94 -7.72 -3.00
CA GLY A 140 11.12 -7.25 -4.39
C GLY A 140 12.52 -6.75 -4.74
N LYS A 141 13.40 -6.61 -3.75
CA LYS A 141 14.81 -6.23 -3.92
C LYS A 141 15.78 -7.38 -3.60
N SER A 142 15.27 -8.47 -3.03
CA SER A 142 16.07 -9.64 -2.60
C SER A 142 16.01 -10.74 -3.64
N GLY A 143 17.17 -11.41 -3.88
CA GLY A 143 17.22 -12.57 -4.76
C GLY A 143 17.07 -13.92 -4.05
N ASP A 144 17.09 -13.93 -2.72
CA ASP A 144 16.98 -15.12 -1.89
C ASP A 144 15.71 -15.07 -1.04
N THR A 145 14.62 -15.49 -1.65
CA THR A 145 13.30 -15.53 -1.01
C THR A 145 12.50 -16.72 -1.51
N PRO A 146 11.76 -17.43 -0.63
CA PRO A 146 10.85 -18.49 -1.04
C PRO A 146 9.59 -17.96 -1.76
N GLU A 147 9.28 -16.67 -1.63
CA GLU A 147 8.05 -16.03 -2.14
C GLU A 147 8.22 -15.58 -3.60
N HIS A 148 8.37 -16.55 -4.52
CA HIS A 148 8.77 -16.28 -5.90
C HIS A 148 7.80 -15.40 -6.68
N ALA A 149 6.51 -15.73 -6.66
CA ALA A 149 5.49 -14.97 -7.40
C ALA A 149 5.34 -13.56 -6.82
N TYR A 150 5.23 -13.47 -5.50
CA TYR A 150 5.15 -12.20 -4.77
C TYR A 150 6.39 -11.31 -5.01
N GLY A 151 7.58 -11.86 -4.82
CA GLY A 151 8.85 -11.14 -4.99
C GLY A 151 9.01 -10.57 -6.40
N ALA A 152 8.69 -11.38 -7.44
CA ALA A 152 8.75 -10.94 -8.82
C ALA A 152 7.80 -9.75 -9.09
N MET A 153 6.57 -9.80 -8.57
CA MET A 153 5.60 -8.71 -8.77
C MET A 153 5.96 -7.47 -7.95
N LYS A 154 6.52 -7.64 -6.73
CA LYS A 154 7.00 -6.50 -5.94
C LYS A 154 8.23 -5.84 -6.57
N ALA A 155 9.12 -6.59 -7.25
CA ALA A 155 10.19 -6.03 -8.07
C ALA A 155 9.65 -5.26 -9.28
N ALA A 156 8.67 -5.84 -10.01
CA ALA A 156 8.02 -5.17 -11.13
C ALA A 156 7.31 -3.87 -10.68
N LEU A 157 6.73 -3.86 -9.48
CA LEU A 157 6.09 -2.66 -8.90
C LEU A 157 7.09 -1.53 -8.65
N LEU A 158 8.35 -1.83 -8.29
CA LEU A 158 9.40 -0.81 -8.15
C LEU A 158 9.74 -0.18 -9.51
N ALA A 159 9.83 -0.99 -10.56
CA ALA A 159 10.05 -0.50 -11.92
C ALA A 159 8.86 0.35 -12.41
N PHE A 160 7.62 -0.10 -12.17
CA PHE A 160 6.41 0.67 -12.45
C PHE A 160 6.44 2.02 -11.74
N THR A 161 6.73 2.04 -10.44
CA THR A 161 6.82 3.27 -9.63
C THR A 161 7.74 4.30 -10.27
N LYS A 162 8.95 3.86 -10.69
CA LYS A 162 9.92 4.75 -11.33
C LYS A 162 9.45 5.27 -12.68
N ASN A 163 8.93 4.38 -13.52
CA ASN A 163 8.44 4.75 -14.85
C ASN A 163 7.25 5.71 -14.79
N ALA A 164 6.28 5.43 -13.92
CA ALA A 164 5.10 6.28 -13.74
C ALA A 164 5.49 7.67 -13.19
N ALA A 165 6.45 7.74 -12.25
CA ALA A 165 6.96 9.00 -11.74
C ALA A 165 7.60 9.88 -12.82
N VAL A 166 8.36 9.27 -13.74
CA VAL A 166 8.96 9.97 -14.88
C VAL A 166 7.90 10.42 -15.89
N THR A 167 6.97 9.53 -16.21
CA THR A 167 5.94 9.78 -17.24
C THR A 167 5.00 10.92 -16.82
N PHE A 168 4.52 10.90 -15.56
CA PHE A 168 3.47 11.81 -15.11
C PHE A 168 3.96 12.99 -14.24
N GLY A 169 5.27 13.06 -13.99
CA GLY A 169 5.85 14.09 -13.13
C GLY A 169 5.63 15.53 -13.61
N ARG A 170 5.61 15.76 -14.92
CA ARG A 170 5.35 17.09 -15.50
C ARG A 170 3.92 17.58 -15.28
N GLU A 171 2.99 16.68 -15.02
CA GLU A 171 1.60 16.98 -14.68
C GLU A 171 1.39 17.15 -13.16
N GLY A 172 2.48 17.18 -12.39
CA GLY A 172 2.44 17.30 -10.93
C GLY A 172 2.12 16.01 -10.19
N THR A 173 1.96 14.88 -10.89
CA THR A 173 1.73 13.57 -10.28
C THR A 173 3.03 13.01 -9.73
N ARG A 174 3.01 12.60 -8.46
CA ARG A 174 4.13 11.92 -7.80
C ARG A 174 3.79 10.44 -7.59
N VAL A 175 4.74 9.57 -7.85
CA VAL A 175 4.58 8.12 -7.63
C VAL A 175 5.79 7.61 -6.86
N ASN A 176 5.55 7.08 -5.66
CA ASN A 176 6.60 6.54 -4.79
C ASN A 176 6.21 5.15 -4.29
N ALA A 177 7.17 4.42 -3.75
CA ALA A 177 6.95 3.14 -3.09
C ALA A 177 7.52 3.14 -1.67
N VAL A 178 6.86 2.43 -0.77
CA VAL A 178 7.47 1.93 0.45
C VAL A 178 7.81 0.46 0.27
N ALA A 179 8.91 0.01 0.85
CA ALA A 179 9.31 -1.39 0.86
C ALA A 179 9.50 -1.84 2.33
N PRO A 180 8.41 -2.32 2.97
CA PRO A 180 8.50 -2.85 4.32
C PRO A 180 9.35 -4.11 4.38
N GLY A 181 10.05 -4.30 5.52
CA GLY A 181 10.64 -5.57 5.93
C GLY A 181 9.62 -6.43 6.69
N ALA A 182 10.11 -7.19 7.67
CA ALA A 182 9.26 -8.00 8.52
C ALA A 182 8.42 -7.10 9.46
N ILE A 183 7.09 -7.10 9.26
CA ILE A 183 6.14 -6.31 10.04
C ILE A 183 5.27 -7.24 10.89
N LEU A 184 5.30 -7.07 12.22
CA LEU A 184 4.58 -7.88 13.17
C LEU A 184 3.26 -7.21 13.60
N PHE A 185 2.15 -7.91 13.44
CA PHE A 185 0.84 -7.53 13.96
C PHE A 185 -0.04 -8.78 14.12
N GLU A 186 -1.02 -8.70 14.98
CA GLU A 186 -1.93 -9.80 15.30
C GLU A 186 -2.60 -10.38 14.05
N GLY A 187 -2.57 -11.71 13.89
CA GLY A 187 -3.09 -12.45 12.73
C GLY A 187 -2.35 -12.21 11.42
N GLY A 188 -1.29 -11.39 11.42
CA GLY A 188 -0.41 -11.15 10.27
C GLY A 188 0.45 -12.36 9.92
N TRP A 189 1.24 -12.23 8.84
CA TRP A 189 2.16 -13.30 8.42
C TRP A 189 3.15 -13.69 9.54
N TRP A 190 3.87 -12.71 10.06
CA TRP A 190 4.89 -12.96 11.09
C TRP A 190 4.31 -13.40 12.44
N ASP A 191 3.06 -13.08 12.74
CA ASP A 191 2.37 -13.60 13.91
C ASP A 191 2.07 -15.10 13.76
N ARG A 192 1.64 -15.53 12.57
CA ARG A 192 1.48 -16.94 12.24
C ARG A 192 2.81 -17.70 12.21
N VAL A 193 3.87 -17.11 11.65
CA VAL A 193 5.22 -17.69 11.68
C VAL A 193 5.70 -17.84 13.12
N ARG A 194 5.49 -16.84 13.97
CA ARG A 194 5.84 -16.89 15.40
C ARG A 194 5.18 -18.07 16.10
N ALA A 195 3.92 -18.36 15.77
CA ALA A 195 3.16 -19.45 16.37
C ALA A 195 3.52 -20.83 15.80
N ASN A 196 3.77 -20.93 14.47
CA ASN A 196 3.89 -22.22 13.78
C ASN A 196 5.32 -22.61 13.44
N ASP A 197 6.25 -21.64 13.33
CA ASP A 197 7.70 -21.85 13.08
C ASP A 197 8.55 -20.84 13.88
N PRO A 198 8.62 -20.98 15.23
CA PRO A 198 9.42 -20.09 16.07
C PRO A 198 10.89 -20.02 15.68
N PRO A 199 11.56 -21.09 15.17
CA PRO A 199 12.92 -20.98 14.66
C PRO A 199 13.05 -20.04 13.47
N ALA A 200 12.13 -20.04 12.50
CA ALA A 200 12.13 -19.09 11.38
C ALA A 200 11.92 -17.65 11.87
N PHE A 201 10.97 -17.45 12.79
CA PHE A 201 10.76 -16.15 13.42
C PHE A 201 12.04 -15.63 14.08
N THR A 202 12.71 -16.45 14.89
CA THR A 202 13.94 -16.06 15.60
C THR A 202 15.09 -15.75 14.62
N ARG A 203 15.25 -16.54 13.55
CA ARG A 203 16.26 -16.28 12.50
C ARG A 203 16.02 -14.93 11.83
N THR A 204 14.76 -14.63 11.44
CA THR A 204 14.44 -13.36 10.82
C THR A 204 14.69 -12.20 11.77
N LEU A 205 14.24 -12.32 13.02
CA LEU A 205 14.47 -11.29 14.04
C LEU A 205 15.96 -11.00 14.24
N ALA A 206 16.81 -12.03 14.24
CA ALA A 206 18.26 -11.88 14.36
C ALA A 206 18.92 -11.18 13.14
N ASN A 207 18.28 -11.22 11.98
CA ASN A 207 18.73 -10.55 10.77
C ASN A 207 18.40 -9.06 10.70
N ILE A 208 17.48 -8.59 11.55
CA ILE A 208 17.08 -7.18 11.61
C ILE A 208 18.02 -6.42 12.56
N PRO A 209 18.86 -5.49 12.08
CA PRO A 209 19.81 -4.76 12.91
C PRO A 209 19.16 -4.00 14.06
N ARG A 210 17.93 -3.53 13.88
CA ARG A 210 17.15 -2.86 14.93
C ARG A 210 16.79 -3.81 16.10
N GLY A 211 16.90 -5.14 15.92
CA GLY A 211 16.60 -6.13 16.94
C GLY A 211 15.11 -6.37 17.19
N GLN A 212 14.23 -5.81 16.38
CA GLN A 212 12.78 -6.02 16.45
C GLN A 212 12.14 -5.88 15.07
N MET A 213 11.06 -6.60 14.82
CA MET A 213 10.23 -6.42 13.64
C MET A 213 9.53 -5.06 13.70
N GLY A 214 9.21 -4.52 12.52
CA GLY A 214 8.46 -3.28 12.42
C GLY A 214 6.99 -3.44 12.83
N ALA A 215 6.36 -2.33 13.16
CA ALA A 215 4.92 -2.24 13.39
C ALA A 215 4.22 -1.61 12.16
N PRO A 216 2.94 -1.93 11.90
CA PRO A 216 2.16 -1.32 10.83
C PRO A 216 2.15 0.22 10.85
N ALA A 217 2.13 0.82 12.04
CA ALA A 217 2.15 2.27 12.21
C ALA A 217 3.43 2.91 11.65
N GLU A 218 4.59 2.26 11.80
CA GLU A 218 5.86 2.77 11.29
C GLU A 218 5.89 2.83 9.76
N VAL A 219 5.19 1.92 9.09
CA VAL A 219 5.00 1.95 7.64
C VAL A 219 3.98 3.03 7.25
N ALA A 220 2.88 3.13 8.00
CA ALA A 220 1.81 4.09 7.74
C ALA A 220 2.32 5.54 7.81
N ASP A 221 3.18 5.86 8.78
CA ASP A 221 3.77 7.19 8.94
C ASP A 221 4.58 7.59 7.70
N VAL A 222 5.39 6.67 7.17
CA VAL A 222 6.18 6.90 5.95
C VAL A 222 5.28 7.05 4.72
N VAL A 223 4.23 6.24 4.61
CA VAL A 223 3.23 6.33 3.51
C VAL A 223 2.56 7.71 3.54
N CYS A 224 2.09 8.16 4.69
CA CYS A 224 1.43 9.46 4.83
C CYS A 224 2.39 10.62 4.54
N PHE A 225 3.65 10.53 4.98
CA PHE A 225 4.68 11.52 4.61
C PHE A 225 4.87 11.58 3.09
N LEU A 226 5.07 10.43 2.42
CA LEU A 226 5.27 10.37 0.96
C LEU A 226 4.05 10.88 0.18
N ALA A 227 2.84 10.64 0.69
CA ALA A 227 1.60 11.13 0.11
C ALA A 227 1.47 12.65 0.25
N SER A 228 2.02 13.24 1.29
CA SER A 228 1.83 14.62 1.71
C SER A 228 2.54 15.65 0.82
N LYS A 229 2.13 16.91 0.96
CA LYS A 229 2.80 18.06 0.33
C LYS A 229 4.23 18.27 0.83
N ARG A 230 4.60 17.72 2.00
CA ARG A 230 5.96 17.78 2.55
C ARG A 230 6.96 16.96 1.74
N ALA A 231 6.48 15.95 1.01
CA ALA A 231 7.28 15.14 0.08
C ALA A 231 7.23 15.67 -1.37
N ALA A 232 6.98 16.95 -1.59
CA ALA A 232 6.75 17.54 -2.93
C ALA A 232 7.89 17.26 -3.92
N HIS A 233 9.13 17.12 -3.47
CA HIS A 233 10.30 16.82 -4.32
C HIS A 233 10.70 15.33 -4.31
N VAL A 234 9.93 14.48 -3.62
CA VAL A 234 10.16 13.02 -3.60
C VAL A 234 9.27 12.39 -4.68
N ASN A 235 9.88 11.91 -5.76
CA ASN A 235 9.19 11.29 -6.88
C ASN A 235 10.01 10.17 -7.49
N GLY A 236 9.42 9.00 -7.67
CA GLY A 236 10.09 7.78 -8.15
C GLY A 236 11.05 7.16 -7.14
N ALA A 237 10.85 7.44 -5.85
CA ALA A 237 11.64 6.88 -4.77
C ALA A 237 11.04 5.56 -4.25
N THR A 238 11.91 4.68 -3.77
CA THR A 238 11.56 3.52 -2.95
C THR A 238 12.16 3.71 -1.58
N VAL A 239 11.32 3.81 -0.55
CA VAL A 239 11.75 3.99 0.83
C VAL A 239 11.67 2.65 1.57
N LEU A 240 12.80 2.16 2.06
CA LEU A 240 12.86 0.97 2.91
C LEU A 240 12.33 1.32 4.31
N VAL A 241 11.44 0.47 4.84
CA VAL A 241 10.90 0.57 6.19
C VAL A 241 11.08 -0.79 6.85
N ASP A 242 12.31 -1.14 7.15
CA ASP A 242 12.73 -2.52 7.42
C ASP A 242 13.69 -2.68 8.62
N GLY A 243 13.99 -1.61 9.34
CA GLY A 243 14.94 -1.68 10.47
C GLY A 243 16.37 -2.08 10.07
N GLY A 244 16.73 -1.98 8.77
CA GLY A 244 18.01 -2.36 8.20
C GLY A 244 18.08 -3.85 7.82
N GLU A 245 16.95 -4.54 7.68
CA GLU A 245 16.89 -5.97 7.31
C GLU A 245 17.50 -6.22 5.92
N PHE A 246 17.21 -5.38 4.94
CA PHE A 246 17.79 -5.46 3.60
C PHE A 246 19.27 -5.04 3.61
N LYS A 247 20.16 -5.88 3.08
CA LYS A 247 21.62 -5.68 3.11
C LYS A 247 22.19 -5.04 1.84
N GLY A 248 21.37 -4.76 0.83
CA GLY A 248 21.81 -4.14 -0.41
C GLY A 248 21.78 -2.60 -0.35
N TYR A 249 22.36 -1.98 -1.36
CA TYR A 249 22.20 -0.54 -1.58
C TYR A 249 20.81 -0.26 -2.18
N ALA A 250 20.23 0.88 -1.83
CA ALA A 250 18.89 1.28 -2.26
C ALA A 250 18.89 1.78 -3.73
#